data_37044cbebeaf4947317df2e91e4d2865
#
_entry.id   37044cbebeaf4947317df2e91e4d2865
#
_cell.length_a   1.000
_cell.length_b   1.000
_cell.length_c   1.000
_cell.angle_alpha   90.00
_cell.angle_beta   90.00
_cell.angle_gamma   90.00
#
_symmetry.space_group_name_H-M   'P 1'
#
loop_
_entity.id
_entity.type
_entity.pdbx_description
1 polymer ?
#
loop_
_entity_poly.entity_id
_entity_poly.type
_entity_poly.pdbx_seq_one_letter_code
_entity_poly.pdbx_strand_id
1 'polypeptide(L)'
;MTSSESDFLPNLVAHIVAVASGNAGKAPSERELAEHFAVSRGQVRESLAILEALQLIERRAKSGIYLTMESAGLSSMALLATAGVQLQPRQIFEAVELRKIHEIKAAELAAQRATVENLDQLRDILARSEKQIADGLGLHRLDGEFHLEIVRATQNEMFYKICSSFYAASEQRLPIYFGKAERNIKSHNEHMQIFDALYRRDSNLAQALMNTHLGRAQSYWTEILDSGGEKTGEQAELPRARLT
;
A
#
# COMPACT_ATOMS: atom_id res chain seq x y z
N MET A 1 -12.25 -18.70 -19.66
CA MET A 1 -11.70 -18.56 -18.32
C MET A 1 -12.55 -17.50 -17.60
N THR A 2 -13.41 -17.92 -16.69
CA THR A 2 -14.27 -17.05 -15.90
C THR A 2 -13.39 -16.40 -14.85
N SER A 3 -13.04 -15.09 -15.02
CA SER A 3 -12.45 -14.31 -13.93
C SER A 3 -13.45 -14.33 -12.78
N SER A 4 -12.97 -14.62 -11.57
CA SER A 4 -13.82 -14.61 -10.38
C SER A 4 -14.40 -13.19 -10.20
N GLU A 5 -15.56 -13.06 -9.58
CA GLU A 5 -16.16 -11.74 -9.27
C GLU A 5 -15.19 -10.82 -8.49
N SER A 6 -14.22 -11.40 -7.77
CA SER A 6 -13.19 -10.66 -7.03
C SER A 6 -12.25 -9.84 -7.92
N ASP A 7 -12.05 -10.23 -9.18
CA ASP A 7 -11.09 -9.58 -10.07
C ASP A 7 -11.72 -8.52 -10.99
N PHE A 8 -13.07 -8.49 -11.05
CA PHE A 8 -13.76 -7.59 -11.96
C PHE A 8 -13.53 -6.10 -11.63
N LEU A 9 -13.67 -5.72 -10.37
CA LEU A 9 -13.53 -4.31 -9.96
C LEU A 9 -12.12 -3.77 -10.20
N PRO A 10 -11.02 -4.46 -9.81
CA PRO A 10 -9.65 -4.05 -10.16
C PRO A 10 -9.43 -3.92 -11.67
N ASN A 11 -9.89 -4.89 -12.46
CA ASN A 11 -9.75 -4.87 -13.92
C ASN A 11 -10.53 -3.70 -14.56
N LEU A 12 -11.73 -3.42 -14.05
CA LEU A 12 -12.52 -2.26 -14.47
C LEU A 12 -11.79 -0.94 -14.19
N VAL A 13 -11.20 -0.79 -13.00
CA VAL A 13 -10.40 0.38 -12.63
C VAL A 13 -9.20 0.54 -13.55
N ALA A 14 -8.42 -0.53 -13.76
CA ALA A 14 -7.26 -0.49 -14.65
C ALA A 14 -7.64 -0.04 -16.08
N HIS A 15 -8.73 -0.57 -16.61
CA HIS A 15 -9.21 -0.20 -17.94
C HIS A 15 -9.69 1.27 -18.00
N ILE A 16 -10.48 1.71 -17.02
CA ILE A 16 -10.93 3.11 -16.92
C ILE A 16 -9.73 4.06 -16.89
N VAL A 17 -8.75 3.79 -16.04
CA VAL A 17 -7.54 4.62 -15.92
C VAL A 17 -6.77 4.67 -17.24
N ALA A 18 -6.53 3.51 -17.88
CA ALA A 18 -5.82 3.45 -19.14
C ALA A 18 -6.49 4.27 -20.25
N VAL A 19 -7.80 4.18 -20.39
CA VAL A 19 -8.55 4.92 -21.42
C VAL A 19 -8.66 6.42 -21.08
N ALA A 20 -8.97 6.75 -19.84
CA ALA A 20 -9.14 8.14 -19.40
C ALA A 20 -7.84 8.95 -19.50
N SER A 21 -6.68 8.34 -19.23
CA SER A 21 -5.37 8.98 -19.35
C SER A 21 -5.08 9.48 -20.77
N GLY A 22 -5.58 8.78 -21.79
CA GLY A 22 -5.46 9.20 -23.21
C GLY A 22 -6.61 10.07 -23.71
N ASN A 23 -7.64 10.37 -22.88
CA ASN A 23 -8.90 10.99 -23.31
C ASN A 23 -9.36 12.12 -22.37
N ALA A 24 -8.43 13.02 -22.02
CA ALA A 24 -8.72 14.18 -21.15
C ALA A 24 -9.50 13.83 -19.85
N GLY A 25 -9.19 12.68 -19.25
CA GLY A 25 -9.84 12.19 -18.05
C GLY A 25 -11.20 11.51 -18.27
N LYS A 26 -11.70 11.45 -19.52
CA LYS A 26 -13.00 10.87 -19.81
C LYS A 26 -12.93 9.36 -19.94
N ALA A 27 -13.67 8.66 -19.09
CA ALA A 27 -13.82 7.21 -19.09
C ALA A 27 -14.81 6.72 -20.16
N PRO A 28 -14.77 5.42 -20.54
CA PRO A 28 -15.77 4.83 -21.39
C PRO A 28 -17.18 4.89 -20.77
N SER A 29 -18.21 4.86 -21.62
CA SER A 29 -19.61 4.81 -21.17
C SER A 29 -19.96 3.45 -20.55
N GLU A 30 -21.05 3.40 -19.75
CA GLU A 30 -21.58 2.14 -19.19
C GLU A 30 -21.81 1.06 -20.27
N ARG A 31 -22.20 1.46 -21.47
CA ARG A 31 -22.41 0.53 -22.59
C ARG A 31 -21.09 -0.05 -23.09
N GLU A 32 -20.09 0.81 -23.34
CA GLU A 32 -18.78 0.39 -23.82
C GLU A 32 -18.08 -0.52 -22.81
N LEU A 33 -18.19 -0.21 -21.51
CA LEU A 33 -17.64 -1.04 -20.44
C LEU A 33 -18.34 -2.42 -20.37
N ALA A 34 -19.68 -2.47 -20.50
CA ALA A 34 -20.44 -3.71 -20.50
C ALA A 34 -20.07 -4.60 -21.71
N GLU A 35 -19.89 -4.01 -22.88
CA GLU A 35 -19.43 -4.68 -24.10
C GLU A 35 -17.99 -5.19 -23.96
N HIS A 36 -17.06 -4.35 -23.43
CA HIS A 36 -15.66 -4.70 -23.27
C HIS A 36 -15.43 -5.90 -22.31
N PHE A 37 -16.11 -5.89 -21.17
CA PHE A 37 -15.96 -6.93 -20.14
C PHE A 37 -16.94 -8.11 -20.31
N ALA A 38 -17.83 -8.08 -21.31
CA ALA A 38 -18.89 -9.06 -21.54
C ALA A 38 -19.77 -9.30 -20.30
N VAL A 39 -20.15 -8.23 -19.59
CA VAL A 39 -20.98 -8.23 -18.38
C VAL A 39 -22.27 -7.44 -18.58
N SER A 40 -23.22 -7.57 -17.64
CA SER A 40 -24.45 -6.80 -17.69
C SER A 40 -24.21 -5.30 -17.41
N ARG A 41 -25.03 -4.42 -17.99
CA ARG A 41 -24.99 -2.97 -17.64
C ARG A 41 -25.31 -2.72 -16.17
N GLY A 42 -26.11 -3.60 -15.54
CA GLY A 42 -26.39 -3.53 -14.09
C GLY A 42 -25.12 -3.68 -13.27
N GLN A 43 -24.34 -4.72 -13.55
CA GLN A 43 -23.05 -4.97 -12.88
C GLN A 43 -22.06 -3.81 -13.07
N VAL A 44 -21.95 -3.26 -14.29
CA VAL A 44 -21.12 -2.08 -14.55
C VAL A 44 -21.59 -0.88 -13.70
N ARG A 45 -22.91 -0.64 -13.65
CA ARG A 45 -23.48 0.49 -12.90
C ARG A 45 -23.24 0.38 -11.40
N GLU A 46 -23.35 -0.82 -10.82
CA GLU A 46 -23.04 -1.08 -9.41
C GLU A 46 -21.57 -0.83 -9.12
N SER A 47 -20.67 -1.36 -9.96
CA SER A 47 -19.23 -1.14 -9.81
C SER A 47 -18.86 0.35 -9.96
N LEU A 48 -19.43 1.06 -10.92
CA LEU A 48 -19.22 2.49 -11.06
C LEU A 48 -19.76 3.31 -9.86
N ALA A 49 -20.84 2.86 -9.21
CA ALA A 49 -21.31 3.48 -7.98
C ALA A 49 -20.32 3.32 -6.83
N ILE A 50 -19.64 2.15 -6.74
CA ILE A 50 -18.55 1.94 -5.78
C ILE A 50 -17.38 2.88 -6.08
N LEU A 51 -16.95 3.00 -7.35
CA LEU A 51 -15.86 3.87 -7.74
C LEU A 51 -16.18 5.35 -7.48
N GLU A 52 -17.42 5.76 -7.67
CA GLU A 52 -17.90 7.12 -7.37
C GLU A 52 -17.90 7.38 -5.85
N ALA A 53 -18.37 6.43 -5.04
CA ALA A 53 -18.31 6.51 -3.58
C ALA A 53 -16.85 6.56 -3.04
N LEU A 54 -15.92 5.91 -3.73
CA LEU A 54 -14.49 5.99 -3.48
C LEU A 54 -13.81 7.24 -4.07
N GLN A 55 -14.57 8.15 -4.70
CA GLN A 55 -14.05 9.36 -5.33
C GLN A 55 -13.00 9.11 -6.43
N LEU A 56 -13.03 7.94 -7.06
CA LEU A 56 -12.16 7.62 -8.21
C LEU A 56 -12.73 8.10 -9.53
N ILE A 57 -14.03 8.26 -9.60
CA ILE A 57 -14.74 8.79 -10.77
C ILE A 57 -15.82 9.79 -10.34
N GLU A 58 -16.21 10.62 -11.28
CA GLU A 58 -17.34 11.55 -11.19
C GLU A 58 -18.26 11.35 -12.38
N ARG A 59 -19.57 11.28 -12.15
CA ARG A 59 -20.59 11.26 -13.22
C ARG A 59 -21.09 12.68 -13.46
N ARG A 60 -20.79 13.23 -14.63
CA ARG A 60 -21.26 14.57 -15.04
C ARG A 60 -22.48 14.44 -15.92
N ALA A 61 -23.59 15.07 -15.49
CA ALA A 61 -24.85 15.01 -16.22
C ALA A 61 -24.67 15.44 -17.69
N LYS A 62 -25.19 14.63 -18.63
CA LYS A 62 -25.10 14.81 -20.09
C LYS A 62 -23.68 14.83 -20.67
N SER A 63 -22.62 14.64 -19.86
CA SER A 63 -21.21 14.69 -20.28
C SER A 63 -20.53 13.34 -20.22
N GLY A 64 -20.81 12.52 -19.22
CA GLY A 64 -20.26 11.18 -19.07
C GLY A 64 -19.60 10.94 -17.74
N ILE A 65 -18.65 9.99 -17.73
CA ILE A 65 -17.89 9.54 -16.57
C ILE A 65 -16.48 10.10 -16.69
N TYR A 66 -15.95 10.65 -15.62
CA TYR A 66 -14.61 11.25 -15.58
C TYR A 66 -13.81 10.68 -14.42
N LEU A 67 -12.52 10.44 -14.65
CA LEU A 67 -11.57 10.01 -13.63
C LEU A 67 -11.21 11.20 -12.72
N THR A 68 -11.18 10.96 -11.39
CA THR A 68 -10.91 12.00 -10.36
C THR A 68 -9.81 11.56 -9.38
N MET A 69 -8.70 11.01 -9.90
CA MET A 69 -7.63 10.44 -9.07
C MET A 69 -7.02 11.41 -8.04
N GLU A 70 -7.09 12.71 -8.28
CA GLU A 70 -6.59 13.74 -7.36
C GLU A 70 -7.38 13.79 -6.04
N SER A 71 -8.64 13.34 -6.06
CA SER A 71 -9.52 13.28 -4.89
C SER A 71 -9.49 11.93 -4.18
N ALA A 72 -8.67 10.99 -4.67
CA ALA A 72 -8.62 9.63 -4.18
C ALA A 72 -8.08 9.57 -2.73
N GLY A 73 -8.92 9.09 -1.81
CA GLY A 73 -8.50 8.82 -0.44
C GLY A 73 -7.70 7.52 -0.31
N LEU A 74 -7.28 7.18 0.91
CA LEU A 74 -6.43 6.02 1.19
C LEU A 74 -7.05 4.68 0.72
N SER A 75 -8.36 4.49 0.86
CA SER A 75 -9.05 3.28 0.39
C SER A 75 -9.05 3.18 -1.14
N SER A 76 -9.15 4.32 -1.82
CA SER A 76 -9.08 4.41 -3.28
C SER A 76 -7.68 4.10 -3.78
N MET A 77 -6.65 4.56 -3.08
CA MET A 77 -5.24 4.23 -3.36
C MET A 77 -4.97 2.73 -3.25
N ALA A 78 -5.57 2.06 -2.26
CA ALA A 78 -5.47 0.61 -2.12
C ALA A 78 -6.10 -0.12 -3.32
N LEU A 79 -7.27 0.31 -3.77
CA LEU A 79 -7.92 -0.25 -4.96
C LEU A 79 -7.11 0.01 -6.25
N LEU A 80 -6.56 1.22 -6.42
CA LEU A 80 -5.67 1.55 -7.54
C LEU A 80 -4.43 0.65 -7.56
N ALA A 81 -3.80 0.45 -6.40
CA ALA A 81 -2.65 -0.45 -6.27
C ALA A 81 -3.02 -1.90 -6.65
N THR A 82 -4.16 -2.42 -6.17
CA THR A 82 -4.66 -3.75 -6.53
C THR A 82 -4.93 -3.87 -8.04
N ALA A 83 -5.40 -2.78 -8.67
CA ALA A 83 -5.64 -2.71 -10.11
C ALA A 83 -4.35 -2.53 -10.95
N GLY A 84 -3.17 -2.50 -10.33
CA GLY A 84 -1.90 -2.29 -11.02
C GLY A 84 -1.64 -0.86 -11.47
N VAL A 85 -2.44 0.10 -11.00
CA VAL A 85 -2.28 1.51 -11.35
C VAL A 85 -1.20 2.14 -10.48
N GLN A 86 -0.20 2.75 -11.11
CA GLN A 86 0.88 3.43 -10.40
C GLN A 86 0.37 4.73 -9.76
N LEU A 87 0.68 4.90 -8.47
CA LEU A 87 0.42 6.14 -7.75
C LEU A 87 1.36 7.26 -8.25
N GLN A 88 0.87 8.48 -8.23
CA GLN A 88 1.69 9.65 -8.53
C GLN A 88 2.81 9.83 -7.49
N PRO A 89 4.00 10.32 -7.87
CA PRO A 89 5.11 10.55 -6.94
C PRO A 89 4.71 11.31 -5.68
N ARG A 90 3.92 12.36 -5.83
CA ARG A 90 3.40 13.14 -4.71
C ARG A 90 2.54 12.31 -3.74
N GLN A 91 1.65 11.47 -4.25
CA GLN A 91 0.81 10.59 -3.43
C GLN A 91 1.65 9.56 -2.66
N ILE A 92 2.74 9.07 -3.27
CA ILE A 92 3.69 8.17 -2.59
C ILE A 92 4.35 8.90 -1.42
N PHE A 93 4.83 10.12 -1.63
CA PHE A 93 5.47 10.91 -0.58
C PHE A 93 4.52 11.19 0.58
N GLU A 94 3.32 11.70 0.30
CA GLU A 94 2.29 11.99 1.29
C GLU A 94 1.87 10.72 2.08
N ALA A 95 1.76 9.57 1.41
CA ALA A 95 1.47 8.30 2.07
C ALA A 95 2.60 7.83 2.98
N VAL A 96 3.87 8.00 2.58
CA VAL A 96 5.04 7.65 3.41
C VAL A 96 5.14 8.58 4.64
N GLU A 97 4.87 9.87 4.47
CA GLU A 97 4.82 10.83 5.57
C GLU A 97 3.70 10.47 6.57
N LEU A 98 2.50 10.18 6.08
CA LEU A 98 1.37 9.74 6.89
C LEU A 98 1.70 8.46 7.66
N ARG A 99 2.32 7.47 7.02
CA ARG A 99 2.82 6.26 7.64
C ARG A 99 3.70 6.58 8.84
N LYS A 100 4.70 7.44 8.64
CA LYS A 100 5.65 7.82 9.67
C LYS A 100 4.95 8.44 10.89
N ILE A 101 4.02 9.37 10.68
CA ILE A 101 3.23 10.00 11.75
C ILE A 101 2.47 8.95 12.58
N HIS A 102 1.79 8.04 11.90
CA HIS A 102 0.95 7.03 12.56
C HIS A 102 1.76 5.96 13.28
N GLU A 103 2.78 5.40 12.65
CA GLU A 103 3.49 4.25 13.22
C GLU A 103 4.46 4.62 14.34
N ILE A 104 5.01 5.82 14.34
CA ILE A 104 5.77 6.33 15.48
C ILE A 104 4.86 6.40 16.73
N LYS A 105 3.62 6.90 16.55
CA LYS A 105 2.64 6.92 17.65
C LYS A 105 2.13 5.53 18.01
N ALA A 106 2.00 4.64 17.03
CA ALA A 106 1.63 3.25 17.28
C ALA A 106 2.68 2.54 18.15
N ALA A 107 3.98 2.70 17.89
CA ALA A 107 5.04 2.10 18.68
C ALA A 107 5.03 2.58 20.14
N GLU A 108 4.83 3.89 20.36
CA GLU A 108 4.67 4.45 21.70
C GLU A 108 3.50 3.82 22.45
N LEU A 109 2.32 3.74 21.82
CA LEU A 109 1.11 3.19 22.43
C LEU A 109 1.18 1.68 22.62
N ALA A 110 1.80 0.96 21.66
CA ALA A 110 1.99 -0.48 21.76
C ALA A 110 2.89 -0.87 22.93
N ALA A 111 3.95 -0.11 23.20
CA ALA A 111 4.78 -0.33 24.40
C ALA A 111 3.96 -0.29 25.71
N GLN A 112 2.90 0.52 25.77
CA GLN A 112 2.03 0.64 26.94
C GLN A 112 0.94 -0.43 26.99
N ARG A 113 0.43 -0.89 25.83
CA ARG A 113 -0.85 -1.60 25.72
C ARG A 113 -0.74 -3.02 25.16
N ALA A 114 0.42 -3.40 24.59
CA ALA A 114 0.58 -4.72 24.00
C ALA A 114 0.23 -5.83 24.97
N THR A 115 -0.59 -6.78 24.55
CA THR A 115 -0.88 -7.99 25.31
C THR A 115 0.26 -9.01 25.14
N VAL A 116 0.22 -10.10 25.91
CA VAL A 116 1.18 -11.21 25.74
C VAL A 116 1.05 -11.80 24.34
N GLU A 117 -0.17 -11.95 23.84
CA GLU A 117 -0.48 -12.49 22.53
C GLU A 117 0.13 -11.62 21.40
N ASN A 118 0.05 -10.28 21.54
CA ASN A 118 0.70 -9.38 20.57
C ASN A 118 2.23 -9.55 20.56
N LEU A 119 2.85 -9.66 21.74
CA LEU A 119 4.29 -9.86 21.84
C LEU A 119 4.72 -11.22 21.29
N ASP A 120 3.94 -12.27 21.51
CA ASP A 120 4.19 -13.61 20.96
C ASP A 120 4.04 -13.61 19.44
N GLN A 121 3.04 -12.92 18.90
CA GLN A 121 2.86 -12.75 17.46
C GLN A 121 4.02 -11.98 16.82
N LEU A 122 4.48 -10.88 17.43
CA LEU A 122 5.65 -10.13 16.96
C LEU A 122 6.92 -11.01 16.95
N ARG A 123 7.11 -11.84 17.99
CA ARG A 123 8.24 -12.77 18.06
C ARG A 123 8.18 -13.82 16.95
N ASP A 124 7.00 -14.37 16.66
CA ASP A 124 6.80 -15.32 15.55
C ASP A 124 7.16 -14.68 14.21
N ILE A 125 6.68 -13.44 13.96
CA ILE A 125 6.98 -12.69 12.73
C ILE A 125 8.49 -12.50 12.58
N LEU A 126 9.21 -12.16 13.66
CA LEU A 126 10.66 -11.97 13.64
C LEU A 126 11.39 -13.29 13.35
N ALA A 127 10.98 -14.40 13.94
CA ALA A 127 11.56 -15.72 13.65
C ALA A 127 11.35 -16.14 12.19
N ARG A 128 10.16 -15.89 11.63
CA ARG A 128 9.89 -16.11 10.20
C ARG A 128 10.73 -15.20 9.30
N SER A 129 10.95 -13.95 9.71
CA SER A 129 11.78 -12.99 8.99
C SER A 129 13.24 -13.44 8.93
N GLU A 130 13.81 -13.90 10.04
CA GLU A 130 15.17 -14.43 10.10
C GLU A 130 15.35 -15.62 9.15
N LYS A 131 14.41 -16.58 9.17
CA LYS A 131 14.41 -17.72 8.26
C LYS A 131 14.33 -17.28 6.80
N GLN A 132 13.45 -16.34 6.47
CA GLN A 132 13.27 -15.85 5.11
C GLN A 132 14.52 -15.14 4.58
N ILE A 133 15.26 -14.41 5.43
CA ILE A 133 16.56 -13.82 5.09
C ILE A 133 17.59 -14.92 4.81
N ALA A 134 17.66 -15.95 5.64
CA ALA A 134 18.58 -17.07 5.45
C ALA A 134 18.33 -17.82 4.13
N ASP A 135 17.06 -17.89 3.71
CA ASP A 135 16.62 -18.47 2.43
C ASP A 135 16.82 -17.51 1.23
N GLY A 136 17.36 -16.31 1.44
CA GLY A 136 17.60 -15.30 0.39
C GLY A 136 16.34 -14.62 -0.15
N LEU A 137 15.23 -14.67 0.59
CA LEU A 137 13.94 -14.12 0.21
C LEU A 137 13.73 -12.69 0.75
N GLY A 138 12.93 -11.89 0.03
CA GLY A 138 12.61 -10.51 0.45
C GLY A 138 11.58 -10.44 1.58
N LEU A 139 11.69 -9.46 2.46
CA LEU A 139 10.86 -9.31 3.67
C LEU A 139 9.56 -8.53 3.47
N HIS A 140 9.24 -8.05 2.27
CA HIS A 140 8.15 -7.11 2.03
C HIS A 140 6.81 -7.46 2.72
N ARG A 141 6.43 -8.74 2.77
CA ARG A 141 5.19 -9.18 3.45
C ARG A 141 5.34 -9.21 4.97
N LEU A 142 6.44 -9.78 5.47
CA LEU A 142 6.70 -9.87 6.90
C LEU A 142 6.98 -8.50 7.54
N ASP A 143 7.56 -7.56 6.78
CA ASP A 143 7.67 -6.16 7.18
C ASP A 143 6.28 -5.55 7.44
N GLY A 144 5.36 -5.70 6.50
CA GLY A 144 3.98 -5.24 6.67
C GLY A 144 3.25 -5.91 7.84
N GLU A 145 3.42 -7.23 8.01
CA GLU A 145 2.85 -7.97 9.13
C GLU A 145 3.38 -7.44 10.49
N PHE A 146 4.70 -7.18 10.59
CA PHE A 146 5.32 -6.66 11.81
C PHE A 146 4.75 -5.29 12.20
N HIS A 147 4.74 -4.36 11.28
CA HIS A 147 4.22 -3.02 11.53
C HIS A 147 2.72 -3.03 11.86
N LEU A 148 1.91 -3.80 11.15
CA LEU A 148 0.48 -3.92 11.43
C LEU A 148 0.21 -4.58 12.79
N GLU A 149 1.06 -5.52 13.23
CA GLU A 149 0.93 -6.10 14.57
C GLU A 149 1.26 -5.08 15.67
N ILE A 150 2.25 -4.19 15.47
CA ILE A 150 2.49 -3.05 16.38
C ILE A 150 1.25 -2.15 16.45
N VAL A 151 0.62 -1.85 15.33
CA VAL A 151 -0.62 -1.05 15.33
C VAL A 151 -1.74 -1.79 16.04
N ARG A 152 -1.90 -3.10 15.84
CA ARG A 152 -2.88 -3.93 16.57
C ARG A 152 -2.63 -3.90 18.07
N ALA A 153 -1.36 -3.95 18.49
CA ALA A 153 -0.95 -3.86 19.89
C ALA A 153 -1.31 -2.53 20.58
N THR A 154 -1.71 -1.50 19.83
CA THR A 154 -2.27 -0.27 20.40
C THR A 154 -3.66 -0.48 21.02
N GLN A 155 -4.32 -1.61 20.78
CA GLN A 155 -5.69 -1.93 21.17
C GLN A 155 -6.73 -0.91 20.61
N ASN A 156 -6.42 -0.29 19.47
CA ASN A 156 -7.30 0.66 18.78
C ASN A 156 -7.64 0.13 17.38
N GLU A 157 -8.79 -0.50 17.26
CA GLU A 157 -9.27 -1.13 16.03
C GLU A 157 -9.42 -0.12 14.86
N MET A 158 -9.84 1.11 15.16
CA MET A 158 -9.97 2.14 14.13
C MET A 158 -8.59 2.56 13.60
N PHE A 159 -7.60 2.65 14.47
CA PHE A 159 -6.23 2.93 14.08
C PHE A 159 -5.66 1.80 13.20
N TYR A 160 -5.94 0.54 13.57
CA TYR A 160 -5.56 -0.62 12.76
C TYR A 160 -6.17 -0.55 11.35
N LYS A 161 -7.47 -0.23 11.22
CA LYS A 161 -8.14 -0.11 9.92
C LYS A 161 -7.51 0.96 9.01
N ILE A 162 -7.15 2.11 9.57
CA ILE A 162 -6.46 3.18 8.83
C ILE A 162 -5.11 2.69 8.31
N CYS A 163 -4.28 2.10 9.19
CA CYS A 163 -2.95 1.65 8.82
C CYS A 163 -2.99 0.46 7.85
N SER A 164 -3.94 -0.48 7.99
CA SER A 164 -4.08 -1.60 7.06
C SER A 164 -4.39 -1.15 5.63
N SER A 165 -5.22 -0.12 5.47
CA SER A 165 -5.48 0.48 4.15
C SER A 165 -4.22 1.07 3.52
N PHE A 166 -3.33 1.68 4.31
CA PHE A 166 -2.04 2.16 3.85
C PHE A 166 -1.15 1.02 3.33
N TYR A 167 -1.06 -0.10 4.07
CA TYR A 167 -0.25 -1.25 3.65
C TYR A 167 -0.78 -1.87 2.37
N ALA A 168 -2.10 -2.00 2.22
CA ALA A 168 -2.72 -2.43 0.97
C ALA A 168 -2.33 -1.52 -0.22
N ALA A 169 -2.32 -0.20 -0.02
CA ALA A 169 -1.88 0.75 -1.05
C ALA A 169 -0.36 0.68 -1.35
N SER A 170 0.44 0.11 -0.46
CA SER A 170 1.89 0.03 -0.57
C SER A 170 2.41 -1.31 -1.10
N GLU A 171 1.55 -2.30 -1.29
CA GLU A 171 1.92 -3.69 -1.60
C GLU A 171 2.83 -3.81 -2.83
N GLN A 172 2.59 -3.05 -3.88
CA GLN A 172 3.40 -3.09 -5.11
C GLN A 172 4.79 -2.44 -4.96
N ARG A 173 4.99 -1.55 -3.99
CA ARG A 173 6.23 -0.79 -3.82
C ARG A 173 7.21 -1.47 -2.85
N LEU A 174 6.71 -2.16 -1.86
CA LEU A 174 7.53 -2.83 -0.86
C LEU A 174 8.52 -3.84 -1.47
N PRO A 175 8.17 -4.66 -2.48
CA PRO A 175 9.14 -5.53 -3.15
C PRO A 175 10.33 -4.79 -3.77
N ILE A 176 10.13 -3.56 -4.28
CA ILE A 176 11.20 -2.74 -4.85
C ILE A 176 12.19 -2.32 -3.75
N TYR A 177 11.68 -1.89 -2.60
CA TYR A 177 12.52 -1.55 -1.45
C TYR A 177 13.30 -2.77 -0.94
N PHE A 178 12.65 -3.90 -0.78
CA PHE A 178 13.22 -5.16 -0.25
C PHE A 178 13.95 -6.02 -1.29
N GLY A 179 14.14 -5.53 -2.50
CA GLY A 179 14.89 -6.23 -3.55
C GLY A 179 16.41 -6.36 -3.28
N LYS A 180 16.94 -5.67 -2.24
CA LYS A 180 18.34 -5.76 -1.84
C LYS A 180 18.47 -6.48 -0.50
N ALA A 181 19.31 -7.55 -0.45
CA ALA A 181 19.52 -8.37 0.75
C ALA A 181 19.95 -7.54 1.98
N GLU A 182 20.81 -6.53 1.78
CA GLU A 182 21.28 -5.64 2.84
C GLU A 182 20.14 -4.89 3.54
N ARG A 183 19.08 -4.51 2.80
CA ARG A 183 17.92 -3.84 3.36
C ARG A 183 17.06 -4.78 4.20
N ASN A 184 16.95 -6.05 3.77
CA ASN A 184 16.24 -7.08 4.52
C ASN A 184 16.90 -7.30 5.89
N ILE A 185 18.22 -7.51 5.90
CA ILE A 185 18.99 -7.71 7.13
C ILE A 185 18.89 -6.50 8.05
N LYS A 186 19.04 -5.30 7.50
CA LYS A 186 18.98 -4.07 8.28
C LYS A 186 17.60 -3.83 8.88
N SER A 187 16.53 -4.00 8.08
CA SER A 187 15.15 -3.86 8.57
C SER A 187 14.86 -4.85 9.69
N HIS A 188 15.25 -6.11 9.52
CA HIS A 188 15.09 -7.13 10.55
C HIS A 188 15.79 -6.76 11.87
N ASN A 189 17.06 -6.33 11.80
CA ASN A 189 17.80 -5.92 12.99
C ASN A 189 17.14 -4.75 13.74
N GLU A 190 16.55 -3.82 13.01
CA GLU A 190 15.81 -2.70 13.57
C GLU A 190 14.47 -3.14 14.18
N HIS A 191 13.77 -4.06 13.53
CA HIS A 191 12.58 -4.68 14.09
C HIS A 191 12.85 -5.40 15.39
N MET A 192 13.97 -6.12 15.50
CA MET A 192 14.44 -6.74 16.77
C MET A 192 14.61 -5.70 17.88
N GLN A 193 15.22 -4.55 17.57
CA GLN A 193 15.41 -3.46 18.55
C GLN A 193 14.07 -2.85 18.97
N ILE A 194 13.16 -2.61 18.01
CA ILE A 194 11.82 -2.11 18.30
C ILE A 194 11.07 -3.10 19.20
N PHE A 195 11.10 -4.39 18.85
CA PHE A 195 10.47 -5.44 19.67
C PHE A 195 11.00 -5.47 21.10
N ASP A 196 12.34 -5.38 21.30
CA ASP A 196 12.94 -5.33 22.63
C ASP A 196 12.42 -4.13 23.45
N ALA A 197 12.31 -2.95 22.83
CA ALA A 197 11.74 -1.77 23.48
C ALA A 197 10.26 -1.97 23.86
N LEU A 198 9.44 -2.60 23.00
CA LEU A 198 8.05 -2.96 23.28
C LEU A 198 7.96 -3.97 24.42
N TYR A 199 8.80 -5.00 24.41
CA TYR A 199 8.86 -6.04 25.44
C TYR A 199 9.21 -5.46 26.83
N ARG A 200 10.15 -4.48 26.85
CA ARG A 200 10.54 -3.74 28.08
C ARG A 200 9.55 -2.63 28.47
N ARG A 201 8.49 -2.44 27.70
CA ARG A 201 7.53 -1.36 27.95
C ARG A 201 8.14 0.06 27.88
N ASP A 202 9.24 0.23 27.17
CA ASP A 202 9.90 1.53 26.98
C ASP A 202 9.29 2.29 25.79
N SER A 203 8.27 3.09 26.08
CA SER A 203 7.54 3.87 25.08
C SER A 203 8.42 4.90 24.35
N ASN A 204 9.35 5.53 25.06
CA ASN A 204 10.21 6.57 24.50
C ASN A 204 11.24 5.94 23.53
N LEU A 205 11.82 4.81 23.92
CA LEU A 205 12.75 4.09 23.09
C LEU A 205 12.04 3.49 21.86
N ALA A 206 10.88 2.88 22.03
CA ALA A 206 10.09 2.31 20.92
C ALA A 206 9.74 3.39 19.88
N GLN A 207 9.30 4.56 20.32
CA GLN A 207 9.02 5.71 19.47
C GLN A 207 10.26 6.18 18.71
N ALA A 208 11.40 6.35 19.40
CA ALA A 208 12.65 6.82 18.80
C ALA A 208 13.20 5.82 17.76
N LEU A 209 13.16 4.52 18.06
CA LEU A 209 13.59 3.47 17.14
C LEU A 209 12.69 3.40 15.90
N MET A 210 11.37 3.47 16.06
CA MET A 210 10.42 3.51 14.96
C MET A 210 10.63 4.74 14.06
N ASN A 211 10.86 5.92 14.65
CA ASN A 211 11.17 7.13 13.88
C ASN A 211 12.44 6.98 13.04
N THR A 212 13.49 6.38 13.61
CA THR A 212 14.76 6.14 12.91
C THR A 212 14.57 5.12 11.77
N HIS A 213 13.87 4.03 12.04
CA HIS A 213 13.57 2.98 11.08
C HIS A 213 12.80 3.52 9.86
N LEU A 214 11.69 4.23 10.09
CA LEU A 214 10.86 4.79 9.02
C LEU A 214 11.51 5.98 8.29
N GLY A 215 12.36 6.73 8.96
CA GLY A 215 13.12 7.83 8.36
C GLY A 215 13.99 7.38 7.19
N ARG A 216 14.57 6.19 7.26
CA ARG A 216 15.38 5.63 6.17
C ARG A 216 14.55 5.22 4.94
N ALA A 217 13.38 4.63 5.16
CA ALA A 217 12.47 4.32 4.06
C ALA A 217 12.00 5.61 3.36
N GLN A 218 11.74 6.65 4.12
CA GLN A 218 11.38 7.97 3.58
C GLN A 218 12.50 8.54 2.71
N SER A 219 13.75 8.58 3.20
CA SER A 219 14.91 9.08 2.43
C SER A 219 15.08 8.31 1.12
N TYR A 220 14.95 6.98 1.15
CA TYR A 220 15.03 6.15 -0.05
C TYR A 220 13.97 6.53 -1.10
N TRP A 221 12.73 6.73 -0.70
CA TRP A 221 11.67 7.12 -1.63
C TRP A 221 11.86 8.55 -2.15
N THR A 222 12.35 9.48 -1.33
CA THR A 222 12.70 10.83 -1.75
C THR A 222 13.78 10.79 -2.83
N GLU A 223 14.86 10.04 -2.63
CA GLU A 223 15.95 9.90 -3.62
C GLU A 223 15.47 9.32 -4.95
N ILE A 224 14.58 8.32 -4.92
CA ILE A 224 14.02 7.72 -6.16
C ILE A 224 13.13 8.74 -6.90
N LEU A 225 12.29 9.47 -6.17
CA LEU A 225 11.36 10.42 -6.76
C LEU A 225 12.11 11.62 -7.35
N ASP A 226 13.15 12.11 -6.66
CA ASP A 226 14.00 13.21 -7.13
C ASP A 226 14.83 12.79 -8.36
N SER A 227 15.38 11.56 -8.37
CA SER A 227 16.14 11.05 -9.51
C SER A 227 15.27 10.68 -10.73
N GLY A 228 13.99 10.36 -10.52
CA GLY A 228 13.01 10.08 -11.58
C GLY A 228 12.53 11.34 -12.31
N GLY A 229 12.66 12.50 -11.70
CA GLY A 229 12.33 13.79 -12.34
C GLY A 229 13.30 14.20 -13.46
N GLU A 230 14.53 13.69 -13.45
CA GLU A 230 15.54 13.96 -14.49
C GLU A 230 15.55 12.94 -15.66
N LYS A 231 14.81 11.85 -15.57
CA LYS A 231 14.79 10.76 -16.58
C LYS A 231 13.41 10.51 -17.22
N THR A 232 12.70 11.57 -17.61
CA THR A 232 11.58 11.46 -18.57
C THR A 232 12.11 11.40 -20.00
N GLY A 233 12.80 10.32 -20.34
CA GLY A 233 13.33 10.07 -21.69
C GLY A 233 13.56 8.59 -21.97
N GLU A 234 13.65 7.76 -20.95
CA GLU A 234 13.86 6.31 -21.14
C GLU A 234 12.95 5.54 -20.19
N GLN A 235 12.00 4.83 -20.76
CA GLN A 235 11.05 3.98 -20.03
C GLN A 235 11.83 2.95 -19.21
N ALA A 236 11.86 3.11 -17.90
CA ALA A 236 12.24 2.03 -17.00
C ALA A 236 11.14 0.96 -17.05
N GLU A 237 11.30 -0.03 -17.91
CA GLU A 237 10.48 -1.25 -17.89
C GLU A 237 10.64 -1.93 -16.54
N LEU A 238 9.60 -1.85 -15.71
CA LEU A 238 9.47 -2.70 -14.54
C LEU A 238 9.41 -4.16 -15.01
N PRO A 239 10.16 -5.08 -14.39
CA PRO A 239 10.11 -6.50 -14.76
C PRO A 239 8.69 -7.03 -14.54
N ARG A 240 8.06 -7.46 -15.62
CA ARG A 240 6.77 -8.17 -15.58
C ARG A 240 6.97 -9.43 -14.75
N ALA A 241 6.31 -9.53 -13.60
CA ALA A 241 6.23 -10.76 -12.83
C ALA A 241 5.68 -11.86 -13.74
N ARG A 242 6.49 -12.88 -14.02
CA ARG A 242 6.01 -14.10 -14.69
C ARG A 242 5.14 -14.83 -13.67
N LEU A 243 3.84 -14.86 -13.95
CA LEU A 243 2.92 -15.78 -13.34
C LEU A 243 3.25 -17.19 -13.88
N THR A 244 3.79 -18.02 -13.04
CA THR A 244 3.76 -19.49 -13.18
C THR A 244 2.87 -20.06 -12.10
#